data_47a2ae407ffca7a1266558d7e4367705
#
_entry.id   47a2ae407ffca7a1266558d7e4367705
#
_cell.length_a   1.000
_cell.length_b   1.000
_cell.length_c   1.000
_cell.angle_alpha   90.00
_cell.angle_beta   90.00
_cell.angle_gamma   90.00
#
_symmetry.space_group_name_H-M   'P 1'
#
loop_
_entity.id
_entity.type
_entity.pdbx_description
1 polymer ?
#
loop_
_entity_poly.entity_id
_entity_poly.type
_entity_poly.pdbx_seq_one_letter_code
_entity_poly.pdbx_strand_id
1 'polypeptide(L)'
;VREQDISAWDVWGAAKSGRRETNAAGAPTWFNWTQWPDHGPDVEILGNVAGARVLDLGCGSGGNLAHLVELGAEAVGVDISPVQIAKARGRWPYLDVREAAAEDFLSAQKEKYAAIFSVFGAAWFTDPAVLLPLVSARLAPGGVFAFSHNPPALAGCYGLQASQIQPPGKGAEPLYVKRWDYEPQAWVVTLERAGFTNVTAEVIAPPTGKRIGTLLVRGIA
;
A
#
# COMPACT_ATOMS: atom_id res chain seq x y z
N VAL A 1 -10.00 16.58 -8.89
CA VAL A 1 -9.74 15.12 -8.73
C VAL A 1 -9.03 14.91 -7.40
N ARG A 2 -7.88 15.53 -7.15
CA ARG A 2 -7.07 15.32 -5.94
C ARG A 2 -7.80 15.69 -4.63
N GLU A 3 -8.55 16.79 -4.59
CA GLU A 3 -9.34 17.17 -3.39
C GLU A 3 -10.42 16.13 -3.06
N GLN A 4 -11.05 15.55 -4.09
CA GLN A 4 -12.02 14.46 -3.88
C GLN A 4 -11.35 13.20 -3.33
N ASP A 5 -10.15 12.86 -3.81
CA ASP A 5 -9.39 11.71 -3.31
C ASP A 5 -9.01 11.91 -1.85
N ILE A 6 -8.49 13.09 -1.47
CA ILE A 6 -8.18 13.44 -0.07
C ILE A 6 -9.43 13.30 0.79
N SER A 7 -10.55 13.91 0.39
CA SER A 7 -11.81 13.86 1.15
C SER A 7 -12.31 12.42 1.31
N ALA A 8 -12.18 11.59 0.30
CA ALA A 8 -12.58 10.20 0.34
C ALA A 8 -11.72 9.38 1.33
N TRP A 9 -10.40 9.58 1.29
CA TRP A 9 -9.48 8.90 2.21
C TRP A 9 -9.57 9.42 3.65
N ASP A 10 -9.94 10.68 3.85
CA ASP A 10 -10.23 11.23 5.18
C ASP A 10 -11.49 10.59 5.77
N VAL A 11 -12.55 10.44 4.97
CA VAL A 11 -13.76 9.72 5.38
C VAL A 11 -13.43 8.25 5.72
N TRP A 12 -12.66 7.58 4.88
CA TRP A 12 -12.18 6.22 5.17
C TRP A 12 -11.34 6.17 6.45
N GLY A 13 -10.39 7.09 6.57
CA GLY A 13 -9.52 7.21 7.74
C GLY A 13 -10.29 7.50 9.02
N ALA A 14 -11.33 8.33 8.98
CA ALA A 14 -12.14 8.68 10.14
C ALA A 14 -13.04 7.51 10.60
N ALA A 15 -13.38 6.58 9.72
CA ALA A 15 -14.20 5.42 10.07
C ALA A 15 -13.53 4.59 11.18
N LYS A 16 -14.32 4.08 12.11
CA LYS A 16 -13.82 3.14 13.14
C LYS A 16 -13.37 1.88 12.42
N SER A 17 -12.06 1.70 12.28
CA SER A 17 -11.53 0.43 11.79
C SER A 17 -11.73 -0.62 12.88
N GLY A 18 -12.31 -1.77 12.52
CA GLY A 18 -12.31 -2.95 13.40
C GLY A 18 -10.94 -3.63 13.49
N ARG A 19 -9.85 -2.87 13.22
CA ARG A 19 -8.47 -3.38 13.23
C ARG A 19 -8.07 -3.65 14.69
N ARG A 20 -7.56 -4.83 14.94
CA ARG A 20 -7.05 -5.22 16.26
C ARG A 20 -5.89 -4.30 16.67
N GLU A 21 -5.75 -4.08 17.97
CA GLU A 21 -4.60 -3.35 18.53
C GLU A 21 -3.33 -4.19 18.54
N THR A 22 -3.49 -5.51 18.63
CA THR A 22 -2.40 -6.50 18.63
C THR A 22 -2.68 -7.61 17.62
N ASN A 23 -1.64 -8.30 17.17
CA ASN A 23 -1.76 -9.54 16.41
C ASN A 23 -2.20 -10.73 17.29
N ALA A 24 -2.30 -11.93 16.73
CA ALA A 24 -2.70 -13.13 17.48
C ALA A 24 -1.67 -13.51 18.58
N ALA A 25 -0.40 -13.15 18.43
CA ALA A 25 0.65 -13.35 19.40
C ALA A 25 0.72 -12.24 20.48
N GLY A 26 -0.17 -11.24 20.42
CA GLY A 26 -0.17 -10.12 21.37
C GLY A 26 0.82 -9.00 21.03
N ALA A 27 1.51 -9.07 19.90
CA ALA A 27 2.45 -8.02 19.47
C ALA A 27 1.67 -6.76 18.99
N PRO A 28 2.08 -5.55 19.39
CA PRO A 28 1.42 -4.30 18.98
C PRO A 28 1.75 -3.91 17.54
N THR A 29 2.84 -4.42 16.97
CA THR A 29 3.23 -4.24 15.58
C THR A 29 3.37 -5.58 14.89
N TRP A 30 2.98 -5.63 13.64
CA TRP A 30 3.20 -6.77 12.74
C TRP A 30 3.12 -6.30 11.30
N PHE A 31 3.79 -6.98 10.40
CA PHE A 31 3.63 -6.75 8.97
C PHE A 31 2.48 -7.59 8.42
N ASN A 32 1.76 -7.08 7.45
CA ASN A 32 0.65 -7.82 6.85
C ASN A 32 0.38 -7.35 5.42
N TRP A 33 0.57 -8.23 4.46
CA TRP A 33 0.24 -7.98 3.06
C TRP A 33 -1.24 -8.13 2.75
N THR A 34 -1.97 -8.92 3.56
CA THR A 34 -3.35 -9.27 3.28
C THR A 34 -4.34 -8.42 4.07
N GLN A 35 -5.60 -8.44 3.67
CA GLN A 35 -6.69 -7.87 4.47
C GLN A 35 -7.04 -8.73 5.71
N TRP A 36 -6.41 -9.90 5.84
CA TRP A 36 -6.64 -10.85 6.92
C TRP A 36 -5.46 -10.82 7.89
N PRO A 37 -5.65 -10.35 9.12
CA PRO A 37 -4.59 -10.34 10.13
C PRO A 37 -3.99 -11.74 10.34
N ASP A 38 -2.69 -11.80 10.58
CA ASP A 38 -1.94 -13.05 10.84
C ASP A 38 -2.04 -14.08 9.69
N HIS A 39 -2.19 -13.60 8.45
CA HIS A 39 -2.36 -14.46 7.28
C HIS A 39 -1.55 -13.97 6.08
N GLY A 40 -0.87 -14.87 5.41
CA GLY A 40 -0.01 -14.59 4.25
C GLY A 40 1.46 -14.48 4.61
N PRO A 41 2.31 -14.08 3.65
CA PRO A 41 3.73 -13.84 3.90
C PRO A 41 3.95 -12.64 4.81
N ASP A 42 5.15 -12.53 5.36
CA ASP A 42 5.57 -11.44 6.22
C ASP A 42 6.52 -10.49 5.45
N VAL A 43 7.37 -9.79 6.17
CA VAL A 43 8.29 -8.76 5.67
C VAL A 43 9.37 -9.31 4.71
N GLU A 44 9.63 -10.60 4.69
CA GLU A 44 10.62 -11.26 3.83
C GLU A 44 10.44 -10.98 2.33
N ILE A 45 9.23 -10.60 1.90
CA ILE A 45 8.95 -10.15 0.54
C ILE A 45 9.79 -8.94 0.16
N LEU A 46 10.12 -8.07 1.12
CA LEU A 46 10.94 -6.86 0.93
C LEU A 46 12.45 -7.16 0.97
N GLY A 47 12.84 -8.39 1.35
CA GLY A 47 14.23 -8.75 1.59
C GLY A 47 14.73 -8.32 2.97
N ASN A 48 16.05 -8.17 3.14
CA ASN A 48 16.60 -7.70 4.40
C ASN A 48 16.35 -6.20 4.59
N VAL A 49 15.56 -5.85 5.59
CA VAL A 49 15.18 -4.46 5.88
C VAL A 49 16.03 -3.82 6.99
N ALA A 50 16.79 -4.59 7.77
CA ALA A 50 17.60 -4.05 8.85
C ALA A 50 18.69 -3.10 8.31
N GLY A 51 18.69 -1.86 8.79
CA GLY A 51 19.58 -0.80 8.31
C GLY A 51 19.27 -0.32 6.88
N ALA A 52 18.22 -0.83 6.25
CA ALA A 52 17.84 -0.45 4.90
C ALA A 52 16.85 0.71 4.89
N ARG A 53 16.94 1.57 3.88
CA ARG A 53 15.96 2.62 3.65
C ARG A 53 14.75 2.06 2.91
N VAL A 54 13.56 2.18 3.51
CA VAL A 54 12.31 1.62 3.01
C VAL A 54 11.22 2.70 2.92
N LEU A 55 10.37 2.64 1.89
CA LEU A 55 9.28 3.59 1.68
C LEU A 55 7.94 2.87 1.58
N ASP A 56 6.97 3.32 2.38
CA ASP A 56 5.56 2.87 2.36
C ASP A 56 4.69 3.90 1.61
N LEU A 57 4.12 3.51 0.47
CA LEU A 57 3.25 4.35 -0.36
C LEU A 57 1.77 4.11 -0.03
N GLY A 58 1.17 5.05 0.68
CA GLY A 58 -0.17 4.94 1.27
C GLY A 58 -0.12 4.23 2.62
N CYS A 59 0.72 4.73 3.52
CA CYS A 59 1.03 4.08 4.80
C CYS A 59 -0.14 4.04 5.80
N GLY A 60 -1.21 4.78 5.54
CA GLY A 60 -2.37 4.85 6.42
C GLY A 60 -1.99 5.24 7.85
N SER A 61 -2.46 4.46 8.82
CA SER A 61 -2.15 4.67 10.25
C SER A 61 -0.80 4.11 10.70
N GLY A 62 0.09 3.72 9.78
CA GLY A 62 1.49 3.40 10.02
C GLY A 62 1.78 2.04 10.67
N GLY A 63 0.83 1.10 10.68
CA GLY A 63 1.03 -0.20 11.37
C GLY A 63 2.16 -1.04 10.80
N ASN A 64 2.25 -1.20 9.46
CA ASN A 64 3.34 -1.91 8.80
C ASN A 64 4.66 -1.17 8.94
N LEU A 65 4.60 0.18 8.83
CA LEU A 65 5.77 1.03 8.98
C LEU A 65 6.39 0.92 10.37
N ALA A 66 5.57 0.90 11.43
CA ALA A 66 6.02 0.73 12.80
C ALA A 66 6.78 -0.58 12.99
N HIS A 67 6.27 -1.67 12.41
CA HIS A 67 6.95 -2.96 12.45
C HIS A 67 8.32 -2.95 11.76
N LEU A 68 8.42 -2.28 10.59
CA LEU A 68 9.70 -2.14 9.89
C LEU A 68 10.73 -1.37 10.70
N VAL A 69 10.31 -0.30 11.40
CA VAL A 69 11.20 0.45 12.30
C VAL A 69 11.69 -0.42 13.46
N GLU A 70 10.82 -1.27 14.04
CA GLU A 70 11.23 -2.23 15.09
C GLU A 70 12.24 -3.28 14.58
N LEU A 71 12.16 -3.63 13.29
CA LEU A 71 13.15 -4.50 12.63
C LEU A 71 14.44 -3.75 12.25
N GLY A 72 14.57 -2.46 12.58
CA GLY A 72 15.76 -1.65 12.33
C GLY A 72 15.82 -1.00 10.96
N ALA A 73 14.72 -0.91 10.22
CA ALA A 73 14.67 -0.19 8.95
C ALA A 73 14.67 1.34 9.15
N GLU A 74 15.30 2.07 8.21
CA GLU A 74 15.10 3.50 8.03
C GLU A 74 13.82 3.72 7.19
N ALA A 75 12.66 3.61 7.85
CA ALA A 75 11.38 3.58 7.16
C ALA A 75 10.71 4.96 7.10
N VAL A 76 10.24 5.33 5.91
CA VAL A 76 9.45 6.55 5.64
C VAL A 76 8.08 6.13 5.13
N GLY A 77 7.01 6.75 5.62
CA GLY A 77 5.66 6.55 5.12
C GLY A 77 5.08 7.80 4.50
N VAL A 78 4.33 7.65 3.44
CA VAL A 78 3.55 8.75 2.86
C VAL A 78 2.09 8.35 2.72
N ASP A 79 1.20 9.29 3.00
CA ASP A 79 -0.24 9.14 2.76
C ASP A 79 -0.84 10.48 2.36
N ILE A 80 -1.82 10.46 1.48
CA ILE A 80 -2.48 11.67 1.01
C ILE A 80 -3.49 12.23 2.04
N SER A 81 -3.95 11.38 2.98
CA SER A 81 -4.95 11.74 3.99
C SER A 81 -4.31 12.34 5.24
N PRO A 82 -4.56 13.63 5.55
CA PRO A 82 -4.16 14.23 6.81
C PRO A 82 -4.74 13.50 8.03
N VAL A 83 -5.92 12.90 7.92
CA VAL A 83 -6.54 12.10 8.99
C VAL A 83 -5.72 10.84 9.28
N GLN A 84 -5.26 10.13 8.26
CA GLN A 84 -4.41 8.96 8.43
C GLN A 84 -3.04 9.33 9.02
N ILE A 85 -2.43 10.39 8.52
CA ILE A 85 -1.15 10.91 9.05
C ILE A 85 -1.27 11.32 10.52
N ALA A 86 -2.36 11.99 10.89
CA ALA A 86 -2.60 12.35 12.29
C ALA A 86 -2.74 11.12 13.19
N LYS A 87 -3.42 10.07 12.72
CA LYS A 87 -3.53 8.78 13.43
C LYS A 87 -2.17 8.10 13.58
N ALA A 88 -1.37 8.05 12.51
CA ALA A 88 -0.04 7.46 12.53
C ALA A 88 0.86 8.15 13.56
N ARG A 89 0.91 9.49 13.52
CA ARG A 89 1.68 10.31 14.49
C ARG A 89 1.20 10.16 15.92
N GLY A 90 -0.11 10.08 16.12
CA GLY A 90 -0.69 9.90 17.45
C GLY A 90 -0.40 8.53 18.06
N ARG A 91 -0.41 7.47 17.25
CA ARG A 91 -0.14 6.11 17.70
C ARG A 91 1.36 5.79 17.79
N TRP A 92 2.14 6.30 16.84
CA TRP A 92 3.55 6.00 16.64
C TRP A 92 4.37 7.29 16.48
N PRO A 93 4.60 8.08 17.57
CA PRO A 93 5.24 9.39 17.48
C PRO A 93 6.66 9.39 16.90
N TYR A 94 7.31 8.23 16.86
CA TYR A 94 8.66 8.04 16.35
C TYR A 94 8.74 7.79 14.83
N LEU A 95 7.61 7.62 14.14
CA LEU A 95 7.60 7.37 12.71
C LEU A 95 7.85 8.64 11.89
N ASP A 96 8.65 8.52 10.84
CA ASP A 96 8.73 9.54 9.78
C ASP A 96 7.56 9.31 8.81
N VAL A 97 6.44 10.01 9.05
CA VAL A 97 5.26 9.98 8.18
C VAL A 97 4.97 11.37 7.62
N ARG A 98 4.71 11.42 6.32
CA ARG A 98 4.56 12.66 5.56
C ARG A 98 3.24 12.68 4.80
N GLU A 99 2.55 13.82 4.86
CA GLU A 99 1.35 14.08 4.10
C GLU A 99 1.72 14.48 2.67
N ALA A 100 1.51 13.58 1.73
CA ALA A 100 1.76 13.82 0.30
C ALA A 100 1.05 12.77 -0.56
N ALA A 101 0.75 13.13 -1.81
CA ALA A 101 0.46 12.12 -2.83
C ALA A 101 1.76 11.37 -3.18
N ALA A 102 1.66 10.07 -3.47
CA ALA A 102 2.81 9.22 -3.74
C ALA A 102 3.66 9.73 -4.92
N GLU A 103 3.01 10.14 -6.00
CA GLU A 103 3.67 10.66 -7.20
C GLU A 103 4.41 11.98 -6.95
N ASP A 104 3.83 12.88 -6.13
CA ASP A 104 4.47 14.16 -5.77
C ASP A 104 5.70 13.91 -4.89
N PHE A 105 5.53 13.05 -3.88
CA PHE A 105 6.62 12.69 -2.99
C PHE A 105 7.80 12.08 -3.76
N LEU A 106 7.53 11.05 -4.57
CA LEU A 106 8.55 10.38 -5.37
C LEU A 106 9.25 11.34 -6.36
N SER A 107 8.51 12.28 -6.95
CA SER A 107 9.06 13.27 -7.88
C SER A 107 10.00 14.25 -7.19
N ALA A 108 9.67 14.66 -5.97
CA ALA A 108 10.44 15.62 -5.19
C ALA A 108 11.70 15.01 -4.52
N GLN A 109 11.74 13.68 -4.31
CA GLN A 109 12.86 13.01 -3.66
C GLN A 109 14.04 12.76 -4.61
N LYS A 110 15.23 12.67 -4.02
CA LYS A 110 16.46 12.22 -4.71
C LYS A 110 17.01 10.94 -4.10
N GLU A 111 16.58 10.61 -2.90
CA GLU A 111 16.98 9.42 -2.17
C GLU A 111 16.61 8.15 -2.92
N LYS A 112 17.41 7.11 -2.68
CA LYS A 112 17.17 5.76 -3.17
C LYS A 112 16.75 4.87 -2.00
N TYR A 113 15.86 3.94 -2.29
CA TYR A 113 15.30 3.00 -1.32
C TYR A 113 15.71 1.57 -1.70
N ALA A 114 16.04 0.76 -0.72
CA ALA A 114 16.26 -0.68 -0.91
C ALA A 114 14.93 -1.40 -1.19
N ALA A 115 13.84 -0.91 -0.60
CA ALA A 115 12.50 -1.39 -0.90
C ALA A 115 11.50 -0.23 -0.91
N ILE A 116 10.54 -0.29 -1.84
CA ILE A 116 9.34 0.55 -1.86
C ILE A 116 8.16 -0.41 -1.86
N PHE A 117 7.17 -0.15 -1.02
CA PHE A 117 6.01 -1.02 -0.94
C PHE A 117 4.69 -0.25 -0.78
N SER A 118 3.57 -0.96 -0.97
CA SER A 118 2.23 -0.38 -0.81
C SER A 118 1.23 -1.49 -0.47
N VAL A 119 0.65 -1.45 0.72
CA VAL A 119 -0.34 -2.44 1.15
C VAL A 119 -1.74 -1.83 1.13
N PHE A 120 -2.57 -2.21 0.17
CA PHE A 120 -3.89 -1.60 -0.08
C PHE A 120 -3.82 -0.07 -0.17
N GLY A 121 -2.67 0.44 -0.59
CA GLY A 121 -2.32 1.86 -0.60
C GLY A 121 -2.18 2.43 -2.00
N ALA A 122 -1.29 3.42 -2.15
CA ALA A 122 -1.18 4.24 -3.35
C ALA A 122 -0.95 3.46 -4.65
N ALA A 123 -0.30 2.29 -4.62
CA ALA A 123 -0.06 1.49 -5.82
C ALA A 123 -1.35 0.96 -6.47
N TRP A 124 -2.42 0.85 -5.72
CA TRP A 124 -3.74 0.47 -6.25
C TRP A 124 -4.54 1.66 -6.80
N PHE A 125 -4.28 2.86 -6.27
CA PHE A 125 -5.10 4.06 -6.50
C PHE A 125 -4.41 5.14 -7.35
N THR A 126 -3.15 4.96 -7.70
CA THR A 126 -2.39 5.84 -8.61
C THR A 126 -2.21 5.16 -9.97
N ASP A 127 -2.30 5.93 -11.05
CA ASP A 127 -2.08 5.42 -12.41
C ASP A 127 -0.72 4.73 -12.51
N PRO A 128 -0.67 3.42 -12.85
CA PRO A 128 0.59 2.71 -12.99
C PRO A 128 1.55 3.34 -14.01
N ALA A 129 1.01 3.97 -15.05
CA ALA A 129 1.82 4.68 -16.05
C ALA A 129 2.56 5.90 -15.47
N VAL A 130 2.02 6.48 -14.40
CA VAL A 130 2.66 7.59 -13.66
C VAL A 130 3.53 7.06 -12.53
N LEU A 131 3.01 6.11 -11.75
CA LEU A 131 3.67 5.65 -10.53
C LEU A 131 4.93 4.82 -10.79
N LEU A 132 4.87 3.83 -11.70
CA LEU A 132 5.93 2.85 -11.88
C LEU A 132 7.27 3.47 -12.33
N PRO A 133 7.32 4.43 -13.28
CA PRO A 133 8.56 5.13 -13.61
C PRO A 133 9.18 5.87 -12.42
N LEU A 134 8.35 6.48 -11.56
CA LEU A 134 8.81 7.18 -10.37
C LEU A 134 9.36 6.21 -9.32
N VAL A 135 8.67 5.08 -9.10
CA VAL A 135 9.15 4.02 -8.19
C VAL A 135 10.48 3.46 -8.68
N SER A 136 10.59 3.07 -9.95
CA SER A 136 11.84 2.59 -10.54
C SER A 136 12.97 3.61 -10.40
N ALA A 137 12.68 4.90 -10.65
CA ALA A 137 13.65 5.98 -10.48
C ALA A 137 14.09 6.20 -9.01
N ARG A 138 13.38 5.69 -8.01
CA ARG A 138 13.70 5.84 -6.57
C ARG A 138 14.19 4.56 -5.92
N LEU A 139 14.15 3.43 -6.59
CA LEU A 139 14.78 2.20 -6.10
C LEU A 139 16.30 2.24 -6.30
N ALA A 140 17.02 1.68 -5.35
CA ALA A 140 18.42 1.33 -5.52
C ALA A 140 18.56 0.18 -6.54
N PRO A 141 19.71 0.00 -7.21
CA PRO A 141 19.93 -1.17 -8.04
C PRO A 141 19.71 -2.47 -7.26
N GLY A 142 18.86 -3.36 -7.80
CA GLY A 142 18.43 -4.58 -7.11
C GLY A 142 17.37 -4.35 -6.01
N GLY A 143 16.88 -3.13 -5.87
CA GLY A 143 15.81 -2.80 -4.91
C GLY A 143 14.47 -3.44 -5.26
N VAL A 144 13.66 -3.67 -4.24
CA VAL A 144 12.37 -4.37 -4.36
C VAL A 144 11.23 -3.36 -4.45
N PHE A 145 10.34 -3.53 -5.41
CA PHE A 145 8.98 -2.97 -5.35
C PHE A 145 7.98 -4.08 -5.09
N ALA A 146 7.15 -3.93 -4.06
CA ALA A 146 6.09 -4.88 -3.79
C ALA A 146 4.81 -4.17 -3.35
N PHE A 147 3.66 -4.67 -3.79
CA PHE A 147 2.37 -4.12 -3.36
C PHE A 147 1.29 -5.18 -3.33
N SER A 148 0.25 -4.92 -2.56
CA SER A 148 -0.89 -5.80 -2.46
C SER A 148 -2.21 -5.06 -2.49
N HIS A 149 -3.22 -5.73 -3.04
CA HIS A 149 -4.60 -5.26 -3.07
C HIS A 149 -5.57 -6.43 -3.33
N ASN A 150 -6.88 -6.16 -3.36
CA ASN A 150 -7.84 -7.18 -3.77
C ASN A 150 -7.65 -7.54 -5.25
N PRO A 151 -7.69 -8.83 -5.63
CA PRO A 151 -7.79 -9.19 -7.03
C PRO A 151 -9.09 -8.64 -7.63
N PRO A 152 -9.19 -8.52 -8.97
CA PRO A 152 -10.43 -8.12 -9.62
C PRO A 152 -11.62 -8.97 -9.14
N ALA A 153 -12.68 -8.32 -8.68
CA ALA A 153 -13.82 -9.00 -8.06
C ALA A 153 -14.73 -9.68 -9.09
N LEU A 154 -14.75 -9.17 -10.31
CA LEU A 154 -15.61 -9.63 -11.40
C LEU A 154 -14.77 -9.91 -12.65
N ALA A 155 -14.95 -11.08 -13.24
CA ALA A 155 -14.37 -11.40 -14.54
C ALA A 155 -14.83 -10.38 -15.61
N GLY A 156 -13.88 -9.87 -16.39
CA GLY A 156 -14.14 -8.86 -17.42
C GLY A 156 -14.16 -7.41 -16.92
N CYS A 157 -14.06 -7.17 -15.61
CA CYS A 157 -13.97 -5.81 -15.04
C CYS A 157 -12.52 -5.51 -14.64
N TYR A 158 -11.69 -5.25 -15.65
CA TYR A 158 -10.26 -5.00 -15.48
C TYR A 158 -9.87 -3.57 -15.88
N GLY A 159 -8.69 -3.14 -15.44
CA GLY A 159 -8.15 -1.81 -15.71
C GLY A 159 -8.66 -0.76 -14.74
N LEU A 160 -8.92 0.45 -15.26
CA LEU A 160 -9.41 1.56 -14.44
C LEU A 160 -10.85 1.30 -13.98
N GLN A 161 -11.04 1.27 -12.67
CA GLN A 161 -12.31 1.10 -11.98
C GLN A 161 -12.59 2.26 -11.01
N ALA A 162 -13.82 2.37 -10.53
CA ALA A 162 -14.19 3.27 -9.45
C ALA A 162 -14.45 2.47 -8.16
N SER A 163 -13.90 2.95 -7.05
CA SER A 163 -14.23 2.48 -5.70
C SER A 163 -15.13 3.48 -5.02
N GLN A 164 -16.25 3.02 -4.49
CA GLN A 164 -17.17 3.84 -3.71
C GLN A 164 -16.74 3.86 -2.24
N ILE A 165 -16.67 5.05 -1.66
CA ILE A 165 -16.48 5.27 -0.22
C ILE A 165 -17.74 5.98 0.28
N GLN A 166 -18.44 5.37 1.25
CA GLN A 166 -19.66 5.91 1.80
C GLN A 166 -19.37 6.74 3.04
N PRO A 167 -19.58 8.08 3.00
CA PRO A 167 -19.49 8.90 4.19
C PRO A 167 -20.55 8.51 5.24
N PRO A 168 -20.31 8.73 6.53
CA PRO A 168 -21.30 8.51 7.55
C PRO A 168 -22.46 9.51 7.43
N GLY A 169 -23.67 9.07 7.76
CA GLY A 169 -24.88 9.89 7.73
C GLY A 169 -25.92 9.40 6.72
N LYS A 170 -27.21 9.50 7.12
CA LYS A 170 -28.31 9.09 6.25
C LYS A 170 -28.43 10.09 5.05
N GLY A 171 -28.32 9.57 3.85
CA GLY A 171 -28.44 10.37 2.62
C GLY A 171 -27.14 11.10 2.22
N ALA A 172 -26.00 10.81 2.86
CA ALA A 172 -24.72 11.36 2.40
C ALA A 172 -24.37 10.81 1.01
N GLU A 173 -23.98 11.70 0.12
CA GLU A 173 -23.56 11.33 -1.24
C GLU A 173 -22.26 10.50 -1.20
N PRO A 174 -22.17 9.42 -1.96
CA PRO A 174 -20.96 8.60 -2.00
C PRO A 174 -19.80 9.35 -2.66
N LEU A 175 -18.60 9.12 -2.14
CA LEU A 175 -17.35 9.57 -2.76
C LEU A 175 -16.77 8.43 -3.60
N TYR A 176 -16.09 8.78 -4.69
CA TYR A 176 -15.49 7.81 -5.58
C TYR A 176 -14.00 8.08 -5.74
N VAL A 177 -13.19 7.02 -5.65
CA VAL A 177 -11.78 7.05 -5.96
C VAL A 177 -11.48 6.11 -7.12
N LYS A 178 -10.51 6.46 -7.93
CA LYS A 178 -10.02 5.60 -9.00
C LYS A 178 -9.16 4.50 -8.41
N ARG A 179 -9.23 3.29 -9.01
CA ARG A 179 -8.32 2.19 -8.73
C ARG A 179 -8.01 1.42 -10.01
N TRP A 180 -6.90 0.73 -10.05
CA TRP A 180 -6.47 -0.08 -11.19
C TRP A 180 -6.55 -1.55 -10.83
N ASP A 181 -7.59 -2.22 -11.33
CA ASP A 181 -7.82 -3.64 -11.12
C ASP A 181 -7.25 -4.42 -12.31
N TYR A 182 -6.01 -4.88 -12.19
CA TYR A 182 -5.41 -5.76 -13.19
C TYR A 182 -5.33 -7.19 -12.66
N GLU A 183 -5.47 -8.16 -13.59
CA GLU A 183 -5.17 -9.56 -13.28
C GLU A 183 -3.67 -9.75 -13.02
N PRO A 184 -3.27 -10.84 -12.33
CA PRO A 184 -1.87 -11.09 -12.01
C PRO A 184 -0.95 -10.97 -13.22
N GLN A 185 -1.30 -11.61 -14.35
CA GLN A 185 -0.48 -11.57 -15.57
C GLN A 185 -0.38 -10.17 -16.18
N ALA A 186 -1.43 -9.37 -16.09
CA ALA A 186 -1.39 -7.98 -16.58
C ALA A 186 -0.47 -7.10 -15.71
N TRP A 187 -0.43 -7.33 -14.41
CA TRP A 187 0.54 -6.66 -13.53
C TRP A 187 1.98 -7.06 -13.87
N VAL A 188 2.25 -8.36 -14.12
CA VAL A 188 3.57 -8.82 -14.55
C VAL A 188 4.03 -8.04 -15.78
N VAL A 189 3.23 -8.06 -16.85
CA VAL A 189 3.55 -7.33 -18.09
C VAL A 189 3.73 -5.83 -17.87
N THR A 190 2.91 -5.24 -17.00
CA THR A 190 2.96 -3.79 -16.72
C THR A 190 4.25 -3.41 -16.00
N LEU A 191 4.68 -4.18 -15.01
CA LEU A 191 5.95 -3.95 -14.30
C LEU A 191 7.15 -4.21 -15.22
N GLU A 192 7.15 -5.30 -16.00
CA GLU A 192 8.23 -5.61 -16.95
C GLU A 192 8.42 -4.50 -17.98
N ARG A 193 7.34 -3.93 -18.51
CA ARG A 193 7.37 -2.76 -19.40
C ARG A 193 7.93 -1.50 -18.73
N ALA A 194 7.77 -1.39 -17.42
CA ALA A 194 8.35 -0.31 -16.63
C ALA A 194 9.82 -0.56 -16.22
N GLY A 195 10.42 -1.67 -16.68
CA GLY A 195 11.84 -2.01 -16.48
C GLY A 195 12.12 -2.88 -15.25
N PHE A 196 11.09 -3.37 -14.56
CA PHE A 196 11.29 -4.32 -13.45
C PHE A 196 11.60 -5.72 -13.98
N THR A 197 12.41 -6.45 -13.24
CA THR A 197 12.81 -7.83 -13.51
C THR A 197 12.34 -8.78 -12.41
N ASN A 198 12.38 -10.09 -12.65
CA ASN A 198 11.94 -11.11 -11.69
C ASN A 198 10.54 -10.80 -11.11
N VAL A 199 9.64 -10.36 -12.00
CA VAL A 199 8.30 -9.96 -11.60
C VAL A 199 7.45 -11.19 -11.28
N THR A 200 6.81 -11.16 -10.11
CA THR A 200 5.82 -12.15 -9.69
C THR A 200 4.52 -11.47 -9.32
N ALA A 201 3.42 -12.12 -9.61
CA ALA A 201 2.08 -11.68 -9.19
C ALA A 201 1.24 -12.92 -8.90
N GLU A 202 0.79 -13.02 -7.66
CA GLU A 202 0.03 -14.18 -7.19
C GLU A 202 -1.15 -13.78 -6.31
N VAL A 203 -2.17 -14.60 -6.29
CA VAL A 203 -3.30 -14.41 -5.38
C VAL A 203 -3.12 -15.31 -4.17
N ILE A 204 -2.80 -14.72 -3.03
CA ILE A 204 -2.79 -15.40 -1.73
C ILE A 204 -4.23 -15.79 -1.42
N ALA A 205 -4.47 -17.08 -1.26
CA ALA A 205 -5.81 -17.59 -0.95
C ALA A 205 -6.32 -16.99 0.38
N PRO A 206 -7.61 -16.73 0.50
CA PRO A 206 -8.16 -16.24 1.76
C PRO A 206 -8.15 -17.33 2.84
N PRO A 207 -8.19 -16.97 4.13
CA PRO A 207 -8.40 -17.97 5.19
C PRO A 207 -9.71 -18.71 5.02
N THR A 208 -9.81 -19.91 5.64
CA THR A 208 -11.02 -20.73 5.61
C THR A 208 -12.27 -19.93 5.96
N GLY A 209 -13.32 -20.07 5.17
CA GLY A 209 -14.59 -19.37 5.33
C GLY A 209 -14.62 -17.94 4.78
N LYS A 210 -13.53 -17.45 4.22
CA LYS A 210 -13.46 -16.16 3.50
C LYS A 210 -13.49 -16.38 1.99
N ARG A 211 -13.90 -15.35 1.22
CA ARG A 211 -14.12 -15.47 -0.23
C ARG A 211 -13.06 -14.74 -1.08
N ILE A 212 -12.48 -13.67 -0.54
CA ILE A 212 -11.60 -12.78 -1.31
C ILE A 212 -10.17 -12.96 -0.82
N GLY A 213 -9.30 -13.40 -1.72
CA GLY A 213 -7.85 -13.44 -1.49
C GLY A 213 -7.20 -12.06 -1.59
N THR A 214 -5.90 -12.05 -1.59
CA THR A 214 -5.10 -10.83 -1.78
C THR A 214 -4.14 -11.04 -2.93
N LEU A 215 -4.19 -10.18 -3.93
CA LEU A 215 -3.17 -10.13 -4.97
C LEU A 215 -1.91 -9.47 -4.39
N LEU A 216 -0.80 -10.17 -4.47
CA LEU A 216 0.54 -9.69 -4.13
C LEU A 216 1.38 -9.65 -5.40
N VAL A 217 1.97 -8.50 -5.67
CA VAL A 217 2.85 -8.25 -6.82
C VAL A 217 4.23 -7.83 -6.30
N ARG A 218 5.30 -8.35 -6.91
CA ARG A 218 6.68 -8.03 -6.57
C ARG A 218 7.53 -7.94 -7.84
N GLY A 219 8.46 -6.99 -7.89
CA GLY A 219 9.46 -6.86 -8.95
C GLY A 219 10.78 -6.28 -8.41
N ILE A 220 11.85 -6.45 -9.17
CA ILE A 220 13.20 -5.97 -8.85
C ILE A 220 13.58 -4.88 -9.85
N ALA A 221 14.18 -3.77 -9.38
CA ALA A 221 14.69 -2.66 -10.20
C ALA A 221 16.08 -2.93 -10.76
#